data_0e697f2f17ab813593c92f36a6f9a83d
#
_entry.id   0e697f2f17ab813593c92f36a6f9a83d
#
_cell.length_a   1.000
_cell.length_b   1.000
_cell.length_c   1.000
_cell.angle_alpha   90.00
_cell.angle_beta   90.00
_cell.angle_gamma   90.00
#
_symmetry.space_group_name_H-M   'P 1'
#
loop_
_entity.id
_entity.type
_entity.pdbx_description
1 polymer ?
#
loop_
_entity_poly.entity_id
_entity_poly.type
_entity_poly.pdbx_seq_one_letter_code
_entity_poly.pdbx_strand_id
1 'polypeptide(L)'
;MASCQRAVAPWTGVCADARGMGAAPDADKRAWMQRRLQAYRVESLQGESQGLLTAYFEPVFEARRSRSADYPVPLYQAPAKLAKGQTWYSRKEIDTLPQAQAALQGRVIAYMADPLDALALQIQGSGRMEIRQADGSMRQSRLAYAANNGHPYQSVGTWLIEQGLTKDTTWPGIKAWAARNPTRVNEMLWRNPRVIFFQEEAVTIEDLGPRGAQGVPLTAGRSIAVDPTSIPYGTPVWISSSGAQTGLHKLVVAQDTGSAITGAVRADYFVGSGQAAGDLAGRLKQPLQMWVLWPK
;
A
#
# COMPACT_ATOMS: atom_id res chain seq x y z
N MET A 1 -18.85 -10.00 -3.63
CA MET A 1 -18.32 -8.98 -2.69
C MET A 1 -17.57 -9.70 -1.58
N ALA A 2 -16.30 -9.37 -1.40
CA ALA A 2 -15.49 -9.99 -0.36
C ALA A 2 -16.01 -9.71 1.07
N SER A 3 -16.61 -8.55 1.29
CA SER A 3 -17.33 -8.19 2.52
C SER A 3 -18.48 -9.15 2.87
N CYS A 4 -18.95 -9.91 1.89
CA CYS A 4 -20.03 -10.89 2.09
C CYS A 4 -19.53 -12.31 2.40
N GLN A 5 -18.24 -12.57 2.39
CA GLN A 5 -17.70 -13.91 2.70
C GLN A 5 -17.79 -14.27 4.19
N ARG A 6 -17.81 -13.26 5.06
CA ARG A 6 -17.99 -13.39 6.50
C ARG A 6 -19.09 -12.45 6.99
N ALA A 7 -20.22 -12.42 6.25
CA ALA A 7 -21.32 -11.54 6.59
C ALA A 7 -21.87 -11.88 7.97
N VAL A 8 -21.77 -10.90 8.86
CA VAL A 8 -22.44 -10.90 10.16
C VAL A 8 -23.73 -10.10 10.06
N ALA A 9 -24.69 -10.32 10.97
CA ALA A 9 -25.83 -9.45 11.07
C ALA A 9 -25.36 -7.99 11.28
N PRO A 10 -25.89 -6.99 10.56
CA PRO A 10 -27.08 -7.02 9.67
C PRO A 10 -26.76 -7.27 8.18
N TRP A 11 -25.53 -7.61 7.80
CA TRP A 11 -25.08 -7.75 6.41
C TRP A 11 -25.60 -8.99 5.68
N THR A 12 -26.03 -10.05 6.39
CA THR A 12 -26.38 -11.35 5.79
C THR A 12 -27.41 -11.22 4.69
N GLY A 13 -28.53 -10.51 4.94
CA GLY A 13 -29.59 -10.32 3.95
C GLY A 13 -29.15 -9.45 2.77
N VAL A 14 -28.45 -8.36 3.03
CA VAL A 14 -27.89 -7.46 2.00
C VAL A 14 -26.91 -8.20 1.09
N CYS A 15 -26.05 -9.06 1.67
CA CYS A 15 -25.11 -9.84 0.90
C CYS A 15 -25.77 -10.93 0.06
N ALA A 16 -26.84 -11.56 0.56
CA ALA A 16 -27.63 -12.52 -0.23
C ALA A 16 -28.23 -11.85 -1.47
N ASP A 17 -28.88 -10.71 -1.28
CA ASP A 17 -29.50 -9.94 -2.38
C ASP A 17 -28.45 -9.45 -3.39
N ALA A 18 -27.30 -8.94 -2.90
CA ALA A 18 -26.23 -8.40 -3.73
C ALA A 18 -25.66 -9.41 -4.74
N ARG A 19 -25.67 -10.71 -4.40
CA ARG A 19 -25.20 -11.76 -5.31
C ARG A 19 -26.02 -11.83 -6.60
N GLY A 20 -27.33 -11.57 -6.51
CA GLY A 20 -28.23 -11.50 -7.67
C GLY A 20 -28.04 -10.24 -8.53
N MET A 21 -27.34 -9.21 -8.01
CA MET A 21 -27.21 -7.92 -8.69
C MET A 21 -25.99 -7.83 -9.63
N GLY A 22 -25.17 -8.88 -9.72
CA GLY A 22 -23.92 -8.85 -10.48
C GLY A 22 -24.08 -8.40 -11.92
N ALA A 23 -25.04 -8.97 -12.65
CA ALA A 23 -25.34 -8.67 -14.06
C ALA A 23 -26.41 -7.58 -14.25
N ALA A 24 -26.97 -7.01 -13.16
CA ALA A 24 -28.01 -5.97 -13.28
C ALA A 24 -27.45 -4.67 -13.85
N PRO A 25 -28.27 -3.85 -14.54
CA PRO A 25 -27.90 -2.52 -14.96
C PRO A 25 -27.49 -1.63 -13.78
N ASP A 26 -26.64 -0.62 -14.04
CA ASP A 26 -26.14 0.27 -12.98
C ASP A 26 -27.26 1.08 -12.29
N ALA A 27 -28.34 1.41 -13.03
CA ALA A 27 -29.51 2.07 -12.46
C ALA A 27 -30.19 1.19 -11.39
N ASP A 28 -30.35 -0.11 -11.68
CA ASP A 28 -30.97 -1.08 -10.76
C ASP A 28 -30.08 -1.34 -9.54
N LYS A 29 -28.76 -1.45 -9.74
CA LYS A 29 -27.77 -1.53 -8.65
C LYS A 29 -27.86 -0.32 -7.73
N ARG A 30 -27.96 0.88 -8.32
CA ARG A 30 -28.11 2.13 -7.56
C ARG A 30 -29.39 2.18 -6.77
N ALA A 31 -30.52 1.87 -7.41
CA ALA A 31 -31.84 1.83 -6.76
C ALA A 31 -31.88 0.78 -5.63
N TRP A 32 -31.24 -0.39 -5.85
CA TRP A 32 -31.11 -1.43 -4.82
C TRP A 32 -30.29 -0.92 -3.62
N MET A 33 -29.12 -0.28 -3.86
CA MET A 33 -28.31 0.29 -2.78
C MET A 33 -29.10 1.32 -1.97
N GLN A 34 -29.84 2.23 -2.63
CA GLN A 34 -30.65 3.23 -1.97
C GLN A 34 -31.77 2.64 -1.09
N ARG A 35 -32.36 1.51 -1.51
CA ARG A 35 -33.37 0.79 -0.71
C ARG A 35 -32.78 0.06 0.49
N ARG A 36 -31.60 -0.57 0.32
CA ARG A 36 -31.04 -1.50 1.30
C ARG A 36 -30.01 -0.89 2.24
N LEU A 37 -29.44 0.25 1.87
CA LEU A 37 -28.35 0.88 2.60
C LEU A 37 -28.71 2.32 3.01
N GLN A 38 -28.25 2.72 4.20
CA GLN A 38 -28.27 4.07 4.72
C GLN A 38 -26.85 4.63 4.69
N ALA A 39 -26.70 5.88 4.25
CA ALA A 39 -25.44 6.61 4.30
C ALA A 39 -25.28 7.33 5.64
N TYR A 40 -24.15 7.14 6.29
CA TYR A 40 -23.76 7.84 7.51
C TYR A 40 -22.49 8.63 7.24
N ARG A 41 -22.52 9.93 7.47
CA ARG A 41 -21.33 10.78 7.31
C ARG A 41 -20.30 10.40 8.35
N VAL A 42 -19.05 10.27 7.90
CA VAL A 42 -17.91 9.99 8.77
C VAL A 42 -17.38 11.30 9.31
N GLU A 43 -17.18 11.35 10.63
CA GLU A 43 -16.63 12.52 11.33
C GLU A 43 -15.57 12.08 12.34
N SER A 44 -14.62 12.95 12.65
CA SER A 44 -13.70 12.75 13.76
C SER A 44 -14.44 12.81 15.10
N LEU A 45 -13.78 12.41 16.19
CA LEU A 45 -14.35 12.57 17.54
C LEU A 45 -14.60 14.04 17.92
N GLN A 46 -13.99 14.97 17.22
CA GLN A 46 -14.18 16.42 17.38
C GLN A 46 -15.27 16.98 16.45
N GLY A 47 -15.96 16.15 15.67
CA GLY A 47 -17.02 16.54 14.75
C GLY A 47 -16.52 17.05 13.39
N GLU A 48 -15.24 16.88 13.07
CA GLU A 48 -14.69 17.28 11.77
C GLU A 48 -15.07 16.25 10.69
N SER A 49 -15.76 16.70 9.66
CA SER A 49 -16.20 15.87 8.52
C SER A 49 -15.31 16.00 7.29
N GLN A 50 -14.30 16.86 7.34
CA GLN A 50 -13.31 17.01 6.28
C GLN A 50 -11.97 16.43 6.72
N GLY A 51 -11.39 15.59 5.88
CA GLY A 51 -10.12 14.97 6.12
C GLY A 51 -9.23 14.93 4.87
N LEU A 52 -8.46 13.89 4.71
CA LEU A 52 -7.42 13.81 3.68
C LEU A 52 -7.54 12.55 2.83
N LEU A 53 -7.57 12.74 1.50
CA LEU A 53 -7.36 11.70 0.50
C LEU A 53 -5.95 11.79 -0.06
N THR A 54 -5.25 10.66 -0.03
CA THR A 54 -4.04 10.41 -0.82
C THR A 54 -4.27 9.22 -1.72
N ALA A 55 -3.27 8.81 -2.49
CA ALA A 55 -3.35 7.61 -3.28
C ALA A 55 -2.06 6.79 -3.18
N TYR A 56 -2.22 5.49 -3.41
CA TYR A 56 -1.13 4.53 -3.51
C TYR A 56 -1.32 3.62 -4.71
N PHE A 57 -0.26 2.95 -5.10
CA PHE A 57 -0.21 2.12 -6.29
C PHE A 57 0.66 0.88 -6.06
N GLU A 58 0.58 -0.08 -6.95
CA GLU A 58 1.49 -1.22 -7.00
C GLU A 58 2.62 -0.90 -7.99
N PRO A 59 3.85 -0.65 -7.51
CA PRO A 59 4.98 -0.40 -8.40
C PRO A 59 5.37 -1.66 -9.17
N VAL A 60 6.00 -1.46 -10.32
CA VAL A 60 6.60 -2.52 -11.14
C VAL A 60 8.09 -2.27 -11.24
N PHE A 61 8.90 -3.25 -10.85
CA PHE A 61 10.35 -3.13 -10.84
C PHE A 61 11.02 -4.34 -11.51
N GLU A 62 12.16 -4.11 -12.14
CA GLU A 62 13.06 -5.17 -12.53
C GLU A 62 13.86 -5.71 -11.35
N ALA A 63 14.14 -6.99 -11.35
CA ALA A 63 14.97 -7.65 -10.36
C ALA A 63 15.76 -8.82 -10.96
N ARG A 64 16.68 -9.36 -10.16
CA ARG A 64 17.49 -10.54 -10.49
C ARG A 64 17.43 -11.56 -9.35
N ARG A 65 17.50 -12.84 -9.68
CA ARG A 65 17.62 -13.89 -8.64
C ARG A 65 19.00 -13.93 -8.00
N SER A 66 20.02 -13.52 -8.71
CA SER A 66 21.40 -13.53 -8.21
C SER A 66 21.90 -12.11 -8.00
N ARG A 67 22.74 -11.94 -7.00
CA ARG A 67 23.43 -10.68 -6.73
C ARG A 67 24.44 -10.39 -7.83
N SER A 68 24.52 -9.15 -8.26
CA SER A 68 25.57 -8.63 -9.15
C SER A 68 25.94 -7.20 -8.73
N ALA A 69 26.97 -6.63 -9.39
CA ALA A 69 27.34 -5.23 -9.18
C ALA A 69 26.18 -4.29 -9.51
N ASP A 70 25.41 -4.58 -10.57
CA ASP A 70 24.27 -3.77 -11.00
C ASP A 70 23.01 -4.03 -10.18
N TYR A 71 22.91 -5.14 -9.47
CA TYR A 71 21.76 -5.53 -8.63
C TYR A 71 22.24 -5.95 -7.24
N PRO A 72 22.71 -4.98 -6.42
CA PRO A 72 23.30 -5.27 -5.12
C PRO A 72 22.29 -5.36 -3.96
N VAL A 73 21.04 -4.83 -4.15
CA VAL A 73 20.09 -4.56 -3.06
C VAL A 73 19.17 -5.76 -2.84
N PRO A 74 19.29 -6.50 -1.72
CA PRO A 74 18.48 -7.68 -1.46
C PRO A 74 17.07 -7.32 -0.97
N LEU A 75 16.10 -8.11 -1.40
CA LEU A 75 14.74 -8.16 -0.85
C LEU A 75 14.55 -9.47 -0.10
N TYR A 76 14.06 -9.41 1.13
CA TYR A 76 14.07 -10.54 2.05
C TYR A 76 12.69 -11.10 2.36
N GLN A 77 12.62 -12.40 2.56
CA GLN A 77 11.58 -13.05 3.35
C GLN A 77 11.78 -12.71 4.84
N ALA A 78 10.70 -12.85 5.62
CA ALA A 78 10.80 -12.66 7.07
C ALA A 78 11.80 -13.65 7.71
N PRO A 79 12.60 -13.21 8.70
CA PRO A 79 13.45 -14.12 9.46
C PRO A 79 12.61 -15.20 10.17
N ALA A 80 13.16 -16.42 10.29
CA ALA A 80 12.42 -17.58 10.80
C ALA A 80 11.85 -17.40 12.21
N LYS A 81 12.49 -16.58 13.03
CA LYS A 81 12.14 -16.37 14.45
C LYS A 81 11.52 -14.98 14.71
N LEU A 82 11.02 -14.31 13.68
CA LEU A 82 10.34 -13.02 13.86
C LEU A 82 8.95 -13.24 14.47
N ALA A 83 8.79 -12.95 15.75
CA ALA A 83 7.50 -13.01 16.41
C ALA A 83 6.66 -11.77 16.06
N LYS A 84 5.34 -11.96 15.91
CA LYS A 84 4.41 -10.87 15.66
C LYS A 84 4.45 -9.85 16.81
N GLY A 85 4.65 -8.57 16.47
CA GLY A 85 4.70 -7.47 17.44
C GLY A 85 6.05 -7.30 18.14
N GLN A 86 7.05 -8.13 17.82
CA GLN A 86 8.40 -7.98 18.35
C GLN A 86 9.21 -7.01 17.50
N THR A 87 9.92 -6.08 18.14
CA THR A 87 10.93 -5.26 17.47
C THR A 87 12.16 -6.10 17.17
N TRP A 88 12.59 -6.07 15.92
CA TRP A 88 13.78 -6.76 15.42
C TRP A 88 14.83 -5.73 15.00
N TYR A 89 15.90 -6.13 14.35
CA TYR A 89 16.95 -5.21 13.89
C TYR A 89 16.39 -4.10 12.99
N SER A 90 16.85 -2.86 13.21
CA SER A 90 16.57 -1.72 12.35
C SER A 90 17.21 -1.88 10.98
N ARG A 91 16.81 -1.06 10.00
CA ARG A 91 17.45 -1.03 8.66
C ARG A 91 18.96 -0.90 8.75
N LYS A 92 19.47 0.03 9.57
CA LYS A 92 20.91 0.22 9.75
C LYS A 92 21.60 -1.04 10.29
N GLU A 93 20.99 -1.66 11.29
CA GLU A 93 21.54 -2.88 11.89
C GLU A 93 21.51 -4.06 10.91
N ILE A 94 20.48 -4.20 10.09
CA ILE A 94 20.41 -5.20 9.02
C ILE A 94 21.56 -5.00 8.02
N ASP A 95 21.85 -3.75 7.66
CA ASP A 95 22.90 -3.44 6.70
C ASP A 95 24.31 -3.58 7.26
N THR A 96 24.49 -3.44 8.60
CA THR A 96 25.83 -3.29 9.21
C THR A 96 26.21 -4.39 10.20
N LEU A 97 25.27 -5.12 10.79
CA LEU A 97 25.57 -6.11 11.82
C LEU A 97 25.65 -7.53 11.25
N PRO A 98 26.77 -8.25 11.42
CA PRO A 98 26.94 -9.63 10.92
C PRO A 98 25.86 -10.59 11.43
N GLN A 99 25.40 -10.47 12.69
CA GLN A 99 24.35 -11.33 13.23
C GLN A 99 22.99 -11.09 12.59
N ALA A 100 22.65 -9.87 12.20
CA ALA A 100 21.42 -9.56 11.48
C ALA A 100 21.48 -10.13 10.05
N GLN A 101 22.62 -9.99 9.38
CA GLN A 101 22.87 -10.54 8.05
C GLN A 101 22.84 -12.07 8.06
N ALA A 102 23.46 -12.71 9.07
CA ALA A 102 23.43 -14.16 9.23
C ALA A 102 22.00 -14.69 9.43
N ALA A 103 21.13 -13.98 10.15
CA ALA A 103 19.73 -14.35 10.33
C ALA A 103 18.90 -14.26 9.03
N LEU A 104 19.35 -13.49 8.03
CA LEU A 104 18.74 -13.34 6.71
C LEU A 104 19.43 -14.18 5.62
N GLN A 105 20.45 -14.95 5.97
CA GLN A 105 21.10 -15.84 5.01
C GLN A 105 20.12 -16.89 4.46
N GLY A 106 20.10 -17.05 3.15
CA GLY A 106 19.17 -17.95 2.45
C GLY A 106 17.72 -17.43 2.39
N ARG A 107 17.47 -16.16 2.77
CA ARG A 107 16.13 -15.55 2.78
C ARG A 107 15.96 -14.46 1.74
N VAL A 108 16.90 -14.29 0.85
CA VAL A 108 16.79 -13.33 -0.25
C VAL A 108 15.85 -13.92 -1.31
N ILE A 109 14.84 -13.13 -1.68
CA ILE A 109 13.91 -13.46 -2.78
C ILE A 109 14.50 -13.03 -4.12
N ALA A 110 14.97 -11.78 -4.18
CA ALA A 110 15.50 -11.16 -5.37
C ALA A 110 16.41 -9.99 -5.01
N TYR A 111 17.13 -9.47 -6.00
CA TYR A 111 18.00 -8.30 -5.87
C TYR A 111 17.53 -7.20 -6.82
N MET A 112 17.48 -5.97 -6.32
CA MET A 112 17.17 -4.76 -7.08
C MET A 112 18.45 -3.94 -7.36
N ALA A 113 18.38 -3.10 -8.38
CA ALA A 113 19.48 -2.21 -8.75
C ALA A 113 19.59 -0.99 -7.82
N ASP A 114 18.46 -0.36 -7.49
CA ASP A 114 18.40 0.91 -6.77
C ASP A 114 17.85 0.72 -5.35
N PRO A 115 18.59 1.13 -4.30
CA PRO A 115 18.10 1.05 -2.92
C PRO A 115 16.91 1.98 -2.62
N LEU A 116 16.72 3.06 -3.41
CA LEU A 116 15.53 3.88 -3.29
C LEU A 116 14.29 3.18 -3.84
N ASP A 117 14.42 2.44 -4.94
CA ASP A 117 13.31 1.64 -5.47
C ASP A 117 12.93 0.52 -4.50
N ALA A 118 13.91 -0.09 -3.83
CA ALA A 118 13.66 -1.05 -2.75
C ALA A 118 12.96 -0.37 -1.54
N LEU A 119 13.32 0.87 -1.20
CA LEU A 119 12.61 1.64 -0.18
C LEU A 119 11.18 1.97 -0.63
N ALA A 120 10.97 2.39 -1.88
CA ALA A 120 9.65 2.66 -2.43
C ALA A 120 8.75 1.43 -2.37
N LEU A 121 9.26 0.26 -2.79
CA LEU A 121 8.56 -1.03 -2.67
C LEU A 121 8.15 -1.32 -1.22
N GLN A 122 9.04 -1.07 -0.26
CA GLN A 122 8.75 -1.28 1.16
C GLN A 122 7.72 -0.29 1.71
N ILE A 123 7.70 0.96 1.22
CA ILE A 123 6.69 1.97 1.59
C ILE A 123 5.32 1.56 1.06
N GLN A 124 5.24 1.09 -0.19
CA GLN A 124 4.00 0.61 -0.80
C GLN A 124 3.52 -0.73 -0.19
N GLY A 125 4.43 -1.51 0.41
CA GLY A 125 4.14 -2.80 1.05
C GLY A 125 3.99 -3.97 0.09
N SER A 126 3.87 -3.72 -1.21
CA SER A 126 3.82 -4.73 -2.27
C SER A 126 4.26 -4.14 -3.61
N GLY A 127 4.62 -5.01 -4.55
CA GLY A 127 4.96 -4.60 -5.91
C GLY A 127 5.08 -5.78 -6.87
N ARG A 128 4.89 -5.51 -8.16
CA ARG A 128 5.18 -6.48 -9.22
C ARG A 128 6.65 -6.46 -9.54
N MET A 129 7.20 -7.64 -9.73
CA MET A 129 8.61 -7.82 -10.07
C MET A 129 8.73 -8.53 -11.41
N GLU A 130 9.49 -7.95 -12.30
CA GLU A 130 9.96 -8.59 -13.53
C GLU A 130 11.33 -9.21 -13.23
N ILE A 131 11.33 -10.48 -12.88
CA ILE A 131 12.53 -11.18 -12.39
C ILE A 131 13.19 -11.93 -13.52
N ARG A 132 14.39 -11.50 -13.91
CA ARG A 132 15.23 -12.28 -14.83
C ARG A 132 15.79 -13.49 -14.10
N GLN A 133 15.50 -14.67 -14.64
CA GLN A 133 15.98 -15.94 -14.13
C GLN A 133 17.42 -16.22 -14.57
N ALA A 134 18.05 -17.26 -14.01
CA ALA A 134 19.41 -17.63 -14.36
C ALA A 134 19.56 -18.08 -15.83
N ASP A 135 18.51 -18.63 -16.43
CA ASP A 135 18.45 -19.03 -17.86
C ASP A 135 18.17 -17.86 -18.81
N GLY A 136 18.07 -16.63 -18.29
CA GLY A 136 17.76 -15.41 -19.05
C GLY A 136 16.28 -15.14 -19.28
N SER A 137 15.38 -16.07 -18.98
CA SER A 137 13.94 -15.86 -19.08
C SER A 137 13.45 -14.80 -18.09
N MET A 138 12.32 -14.14 -18.41
CA MET A 138 11.66 -13.17 -17.54
C MET A 138 10.45 -13.83 -16.89
N ARG A 139 10.35 -13.72 -15.57
CA ARG A 139 9.17 -14.16 -14.81
C ARG A 139 8.56 -12.99 -14.08
N GLN A 140 7.26 -12.81 -14.25
CA GLN A 140 6.49 -11.88 -13.41
C GLN A 140 6.10 -12.57 -12.11
N SER A 141 6.34 -11.89 -11.00
CA SER A 141 5.92 -12.27 -9.66
C SER A 141 5.42 -11.04 -8.93
N ARG A 142 4.64 -11.25 -7.88
CA ARG A 142 4.31 -10.20 -6.92
C ARG A 142 5.09 -10.43 -5.63
N LEU A 143 5.71 -9.40 -5.11
CA LEU A 143 6.15 -9.38 -3.72
C LEU A 143 5.05 -8.75 -2.89
N ALA A 144 4.45 -9.57 -2.02
CA ALA A 144 3.40 -9.16 -1.11
C ALA A 144 3.97 -9.00 0.31
N TYR A 145 3.39 -8.08 1.08
CA TYR A 145 3.74 -7.90 2.49
C TYR A 145 3.58 -9.20 3.27
N ALA A 146 4.61 -9.62 3.98
CA ALA A 146 4.58 -10.77 4.88
C ALA A 146 4.72 -10.35 6.34
N ALA A 147 5.66 -9.47 6.65
CA ALA A 147 5.95 -8.98 8.00
C ALA A 147 6.73 -7.66 7.95
N ASN A 148 6.96 -7.07 9.11
CA ASN A 148 7.89 -5.96 9.29
C ASN A 148 8.72 -6.16 10.57
N ASN A 149 9.78 -5.39 10.70
CA ASN A 149 10.71 -5.48 11.83
C ASN A 149 10.24 -4.77 13.11
N GLY A 150 8.99 -4.35 13.22
CA GLY A 150 8.42 -3.72 14.42
C GLY A 150 8.79 -2.25 14.65
N HIS A 151 9.68 -1.67 13.84
CA HIS A 151 10.02 -0.25 13.94
C HIS A 151 8.93 0.64 13.30
N PRO A 152 8.74 1.87 13.84
CA PRO A 152 7.87 2.87 13.21
C PRO A 152 8.43 3.31 11.86
N TYR A 153 7.53 3.69 10.95
CA TYR A 153 7.93 4.36 9.72
C TYR A 153 8.42 5.79 10.01
N GLN A 154 9.54 6.17 9.43
CA GLN A 154 10.06 7.53 9.42
C GLN A 154 10.33 7.98 7.99
N SER A 155 9.80 9.15 7.63
CA SER A 155 9.93 9.68 6.27
C SER A 155 11.34 10.20 6.01
N VAL A 156 12.01 9.64 5.02
CA VAL A 156 13.31 10.14 4.56
C VAL A 156 13.18 11.55 3.95
N GLY A 157 12.03 11.86 3.33
CA GLY A 157 11.75 13.19 2.80
C GLY A 157 11.63 14.24 3.89
N THR A 158 10.94 13.93 5.00
CA THR A 158 10.86 14.82 6.16
C THR A 158 12.26 15.10 6.73
N TRP A 159 13.06 14.04 6.90
CA TRP A 159 14.44 14.22 7.37
C TRP A 159 15.28 15.11 6.44
N LEU A 160 15.16 14.96 5.12
CA LEU A 160 15.88 15.81 4.17
C LEU A 160 15.51 17.29 4.32
N ILE A 161 14.23 17.60 4.55
CA ILE A 161 13.77 18.99 4.83
C ILE A 161 14.35 19.51 6.15
N GLU A 162 14.22 18.74 7.22
CA GLU A 162 14.70 19.11 8.57
C GLU A 162 16.21 19.39 8.59
N GLN A 163 16.96 18.69 7.75
CA GLN A 163 18.39 18.93 7.57
C GLN A 163 18.72 20.06 6.56
N GLY A 164 17.72 20.69 5.96
CA GLY A 164 17.93 21.74 4.96
C GLY A 164 18.54 21.24 3.64
N LEU A 165 18.48 19.93 3.36
CA LEU A 165 19.17 19.28 2.24
C LEU A 165 18.38 19.32 0.93
N THR A 166 17.08 19.49 0.99
CA THR A 166 16.19 19.70 -0.16
C THR A 166 14.93 20.45 0.24
N LYS A 167 14.29 21.10 -0.73
CA LYS A 167 12.92 21.62 -0.61
C LYS A 167 11.91 20.74 -1.36
N ASP A 168 12.39 19.81 -2.19
CA ASP A 168 11.55 18.90 -2.98
C ASP A 168 11.66 17.49 -2.39
N THR A 169 10.57 17.04 -1.76
CA THR A 169 10.41 15.70 -1.19
C THR A 169 9.49 14.81 -2.01
N THR A 170 9.21 15.19 -3.25
CA THR A 170 8.65 14.26 -4.22
C THR A 170 9.64 13.12 -4.48
N TRP A 171 9.15 11.97 -4.92
CA TRP A 171 10.04 10.84 -5.19
C TRP A 171 11.14 11.16 -6.20
N PRO A 172 10.86 11.87 -7.33
CA PRO A 172 11.90 12.38 -8.22
C PRO A 172 12.90 13.31 -7.53
N GLY A 173 12.45 14.20 -6.64
CA GLY A 173 13.32 15.10 -5.87
C GLY A 173 14.27 14.37 -4.93
N ILE A 174 13.77 13.35 -4.21
CA ILE A 174 14.58 12.47 -3.35
C ILE A 174 15.62 11.72 -4.18
N LYS A 175 15.24 11.12 -5.32
CA LYS A 175 16.18 10.46 -6.24
C LYS A 175 17.23 11.42 -6.78
N ALA A 176 16.86 12.63 -7.17
CA ALA A 176 17.79 13.65 -7.64
C ALA A 176 18.77 14.10 -6.54
N TRP A 177 18.31 14.18 -5.29
CA TRP A 177 19.22 14.45 -4.16
C TRP A 177 20.20 13.29 -3.96
N ALA A 178 19.74 12.06 -3.94
CA ALA A 178 20.56 10.86 -3.77
C ALA A 178 21.64 10.74 -4.87
N ALA A 179 21.28 11.00 -6.12
CA ALA A 179 22.23 11.00 -7.24
C ALA A 179 23.36 12.02 -7.08
N ARG A 180 23.08 13.18 -6.47
CA ARG A 180 24.09 14.20 -6.16
C ARG A 180 24.88 13.92 -4.88
N ASN A 181 24.41 13.00 -4.02
CA ASN A 181 25.01 12.71 -2.72
C ASN A 181 25.17 11.18 -2.51
N PRO A 182 25.88 10.46 -3.42
CA PRO A 182 25.92 8.99 -3.41
C PRO A 182 26.49 8.42 -2.10
N THR A 183 27.43 9.08 -1.46
CA THR A 183 28.04 8.66 -0.19
C THR A 183 27.12 8.83 1.02
N ARG A 184 26.04 9.61 0.90
CA ARG A 184 25.08 9.89 1.97
C ARG A 184 23.74 9.13 1.81
N VAL A 185 23.60 8.33 0.76
CA VAL A 185 22.36 7.57 0.50
C VAL A 185 22.02 6.66 1.68
N ASN A 186 22.99 5.92 2.21
CA ASN A 186 22.76 5.05 3.36
C ASN A 186 22.40 5.84 4.63
N GLU A 187 23.01 7.01 4.86
CA GLU A 187 22.63 7.90 5.96
C GLU A 187 21.12 8.25 5.89
N MET A 188 20.65 8.63 4.70
CA MET A 188 19.25 8.94 4.46
C MET A 188 18.34 7.70 4.65
N LEU A 189 18.70 6.55 4.05
CA LEU A 189 17.90 5.32 4.13
C LEU A 189 17.75 4.84 5.58
N TRP A 190 18.80 4.94 6.38
CA TRP A 190 18.81 4.51 7.78
C TRP A 190 17.94 5.38 8.70
N ARG A 191 17.50 6.56 8.24
CA ARG A 191 16.52 7.38 8.98
C ARG A 191 15.16 6.70 9.05
N ASN A 192 14.82 5.86 8.06
CA ASN A 192 13.69 4.98 8.18
C ASN A 192 14.14 3.61 8.75
N PRO A 193 14.00 3.37 10.06
CA PRO A 193 14.43 2.11 10.68
C PRO A 193 13.57 0.92 10.27
N ARG A 194 12.36 1.20 9.72
CA ARG A 194 11.40 0.17 9.33
C ARG A 194 11.86 -0.59 8.09
N VAL A 195 11.76 -1.91 8.16
CA VAL A 195 12.00 -2.83 7.03
C VAL A 195 10.77 -3.71 6.86
N ILE A 196 10.36 -3.89 5.61
CA ILE A 196 9.29 -4.82 5.22
C ILE A 196 9.94 -6.08 4.67
N PHE A 197 9.43 -7.21 5.13
CA PHE A 197 9.72 -8.54 4.61
C PHE A 197 8.59 -8.99 3.71
N PHE A 198 8.93 -9.70 2.64
CA PHE A 198 7.99 -10.07 1.60
C PHE A 198 7.78 -11.59 1.51
N GLN A 199 6.68 -11.95 0.90
CA GLN A 199 6.46 -13.27 0.32
C GLN A 199 6.27 -13.12 -1.19
N GLU A 200 6.73 -14.12 -1.94
CA GLU A 200 6.56 -14.13 -3.38
C GLU A 200 5.26 -14.85 -3.74
N GLU A 201 4.43 -14.21 -4.56
CA GLU A 201 3.17 -14.74 -5.06
C GLU A 201 3.16 -14.75 -6.59
N ALA A 202 2.48 -15.72 -7.19
CA ALA A 202 2.24 -15.72 -8.63
C ALA A 202 1.24 -14.61 -8.99
N VAL A 203 1.49 -13.91 -10.10
CA VAL A 203 0.51 -13.00 -10.70
C VAL A 203 -0.45 -13.86 -11.54
N THR A 204 -1.65 -14.11 -11.01
CA THR A 204 -2.65 -14.99 -11.65
C THR A 204 -3.67 -14.24 -12.49
N ILE A 205 -3.93 -12.97 -12.16
CA ILE A 205 -4.84 -12.09 -12.90
C ILE A 205 -4.18 -10.71 -12.96
N GLU A 206 -3.83 -10.27 -14.15
CA GLU A 206 -3.05 -9.04 -14.35
C GLU A 206 -3.73 -7.77 -13.85
N ASP A 207 -5.07 -7.71 -13.96
CA ASP A 207 -5.86 -6.53 -13.59
C ASP A 207 -6.14 -6.41 -12.09
N LEU A 208 -5.88 -7.46 -11.30
CA LEU A 208 -6.07 -7.41 -9.86
C LEU A 208 -4.80 -6.93 -9.17
N GLY A 209 -4.98 -6.00 -8.23
CA GLY A 209 -3.94 -5.52 -7.35
C GLY A 209 -3.50 -6.57 -6.30
N PRO A 210 -2.58 -6.18 -5.41
CA PRO A 210 -2.14 -7.04 -4.31
C PRO A 210 -3.30 -7.34 -3.35
N ARG A 211 -3.09 -8.32 -2.45
CA ARG A 211 -4.03 -8.53 -1.36
C ARG A 211 -3.92 -7.40 -0.35
N GLY A 212 -5.03 -6.70 -0.11
CA GLY A 212 -5.13 -5.73 0.97
C GLY A 212 -5.25 -6.41 2.34
N ALA A 213 -5.27 -5.62 3.40
CA ALA A 213 -5.37 -6.09 4.78
C ALA A 213 -6.66 -6.88 5.08
N GLN A 214 -7.73 -6.68 4.29
CA GLN A 214 -8.92 -7.53 4.32
C GLN A 214 -8.66 -8.98 3.85
N GLY A 215 -7.53 -9.26 3.21
CA GLY A 215 -7.19 -10.56 2.63
C GLY A 215 -7.76 -10.81 1.23
N VAL A 216 -8.24 -9.77 0.55
CA VAL A 216 -8.80 -9.84 -0.80
C VAL A 216 -7.99 -8.99 -1.77
N PRO A 217 -7.95 -9.33 -3.08
CA PRO A 217 -7.28 -8.51 -4.07
C PRO A 217 -7.89 -7.11 -4.17
N LEU A 218 -7.02 -6.11 -4.24
CA LEU A 218 -7.43 -4.72 -4.46
C LEU A 218 -7.85 -4.50 -5.91
N THR A 219 -8.82 -3.63 -6.10
CA THR A 219 -9.30 -3.22 -7.42
C THR A 219 -8.98 -1.76 -7.64
N ALA A 220 -8.25 -1.45 -8.72
CA ALA A 220 -7.90 -0.09 -9.08
C ALA A 220 -9.15 0.80 -9.19
N GLY A 221 -9.11 1.97 -8.53
CA GLY A 221 -10.22 2.90 -8.53
C GLY A 221 -11.46 2.46 -7.74
N ARG A 222 -11.37 1.38 -6.95
CA ARG A 222 -12.49 0.84 -6.14
C ARG A 222 -12.10 0.49 -4.71
N SER A 223 -10.83 0.24 -4.43
CA SER A 223 -10.34 -0.07 -3.09
C SER A 223 -9.71 1.14 -2.43
N ILE A 224 -9.91 1.25 -1.12
CA ILE A 224 -9.25 2.24 -0.28
C ILE A 224 -8.62 1.58 0.95
N ALA A 225 -7.49 2.13 1.38
CA ALA A 225 -6.95 1.91 2.72
C ALA A 225 -7.57 2.92 3.68
N VAL A 226 -7.89 2.46 4.88
CA VAL A 226 -8.54 3.24 5.95
C VAL A 226 -7.89 2.92 7.30
N ASP A 227 -8.23 3.70 8.31
CA ASP A 227 -8.00 3.33 9.71
C ASP A 227 -9.03 2.27 10.14
N PRO A 228 -8.63 1.01 10.38
CA PRO A 228 -9.56 -0.06 10.72
C PRO A 228 -10.21 0.09 12.10
N THR A 229 -9.69 0.98 12.96
CA THR A 229 -10.32 1.31 14.23
C THR A 229 -11.54 2.21 14.05
N SER A 230 -11.61 2.92 12.92
CA SER A 230 -12.71 3.83 12.57
C SER A 230 -13.67 3.21 11.55
N ILE A 231 -13.14 2.53 10.52
CA ILE A 231 -13.95 1.94 9.44
C ILE A 231 -13.55 0.47 9.26
N PRO A 232 -14.42 -0.50 9.59
CA PRO A 232 -14.14 -1.92 9.42
C PRO A 232 -13.90 -2.30 7.96
N TYR A 233 -13.02 -3.28 7.72
CA TYR A 233 -12.79 -3.80 6.37
C TYR A 233 -14.06 -4.40 5.77
N GLY A 234 -14.22 -4.20 4.47
CA GLY A 234 -15.37 -4.63 3.69
C GLY A 234 -16.50 -3.61 3.67
N THR A 235 -16.41 -2.52 4.43
CA THR A 235 -17.42 -1.46 4.44
C THR A 235 -17.45 -0.75 3.09
N PRO A 236 -18.59 -0.67 2.40
CA PRO A 236 -18.78 0.21 1.27
C PRO A 236 -18.78 1.67 1.74
N VAL A 237 -18.00 2.51 1.05
CA VAL A 237 -17.81 3.91 1.39
C VAL A 237 -18.07 4.76 0.17
N TRP A 238 -18.91 5.78 0.29
CA TRP A 238 -18.98 6.85 -0.70
C TRP A 238 -17.92 7.89 -0.36
N ILE A 239 -17.07 8.20 -1.31
CA ILE A 239 -16.07 9.26 -1.18
C ILE A 239 -16.47 10.45 -2.04
N SER A 240 -16.26 11.65 -1.50
CA SER A 240 -16.35 12.93 -2.21
C SER A 240 -15.06 13.70 -1.95
N SER A 241 -14.35 13.97 -3.01
CA SER A 241 -13.07 14.66 -2.95
C SER A 241 -12.89 15.50 -4.19
N SER A 242 -12.49 16.75 -4.02
CA SER A 242 -12.25 17.69 -5.12
C SER A 242 -10.95 18.42 -4.88
N GLY A 243 -10.12 18.50 -5.90
CA GLY A 243 -8.83 19.16 -5.85
C GLY A 243 -8.26 19.40 -7.24
N ALA A 244 -7.04 19.89 -7.31
CA ALA A 244 -6.39 20.27 -8.57
C ALA A 244 -6.17 19.09 -9.52
N GLN A 245 -6.12 17.86 -9.02
CA GLN A 245 -5.80 16.68 -9.81
C GLN A 245 -7.05 15.99 -10.38
N THR A 246 -8.09 15.84 -9.57
CA THR A 246 -9.32 15.14 -9.99
C THR A 246 -10.48 15.39 -9.04
N GLY A 247 -11.70 15.29 -9.56
CA GLY A 247 -12.92 15.17 -8.78
C GLY A 247 -13.30 13.69 -8.64
N LEU A 248 -13.43 13.22 -7.43
CA LEU A 248 -13.82 11.84 -7.13
C LEU A 248 -15.13 11.83 -6.33
N HIS A 249 -16.19 11.35 -6.99
CA HIS A 249 -17.51 11.15 -6.38
C HIS A 249 -17.94 9.73 -6.69
N LYS A 250 -17.57 8.77 -5.84
CA LYS A 250 -17.78 7.37 -6.17
C LYS A 250 -17.85 6.44 -4.97
N LEU A 251 -18.43 5.28 -5.21
CA LEU A 251 -18.44 4.16 -4.29
C LEU A 251 -17.11 3.40 -4.36
N VAL A 252 -16.51 3.19 -3.20
CA VAL A 252 -15.30 2.39 -2.98
C VAL A 252 -15.54 1.42 -1.82
N VAL A 253 -14.58 0.53 -1.57
CA VAL A 253 -14.66 -0.43 -0.47
C VAL A 253 -13.40 -0.31 0.39
N ALA A 254 -13.55 -0.27 1.70
CA ALA A 254 -12.47 -0.30 2.67
C ALA A 254 -11.86 -1.71 2.69
N GLN A 255 -10.71 -1.91 2.05
CA GLN A 255 -10.12 -3.25 1.86
C GLN A 255 -8.67 -3.33 2.32
N ASP A 256 -8.10 -2.19 2.70
CA ASP A 256 -6.68 -2.11 3.06
C ASP A 256 -6.44 -1.15 4.22
N THR A 257 -5.20 -1.08 4.68
CA THR A 257 -4.72 -0.14 5.70
C THR A 257 -3.25 0.18 5.44
N GLY A 258 -2.76 1.21 6.11
CA GLY A 258 -1.35 1.58 6.12
C GLY A 258 -0.97 2.25 7.44
N SER A 259 0.29 2.16 7.85
CA SER A 259 0.76 2.73 9.12
C SER A 259 0.61 4.26 9.22
N ALA A 260 0.47 4.94 8.09
CA ALA A 260 0.25 6.39 8.01
C ALA A 260 -1.24 6.75 7.77
N ILE A 261 -2.12 5.74 7.69
CA ILE A 261 -3.55 5.93 7.45
C ILE A 261 -4.27 5.83 8.79
N THR A 262 -4.30 6.94 9.50
CA THR A 262 -4.87 7.03 10.84
C THR A 262 -5.94 8.13 10.91
N GLY A 263 -7.00 7.88 11.69
CA GLY A 263 -8.13 8.78 11.89
C GLY A 263 -9.35 8.47 11.01
N ALA A 264 -10.51 8.94 11.44
CA ALA A 264 -11.80 8.56 10.85
C ALA A 264 -11.97 9.03 9.40
N VAL A 265 -11.62 10.30 9.10
CA VAL A 265 -11.80 10.88 7.76
C VAL A 265 -10.47 10.85 6.99
N ARG A 266 -9.86 9.65 6.90
CA ARG A 266 -8.59 9.42 6.22
C ARG A 266 -8.72 8.23 5.28
N ALA A 267 -8.40 8.42 4.02
CA ALA A 267 -8.37 7.33 3.06
C ALA A 267 -7.16 7.44 2.13
N ASP A 268 -6.65 6.28 1.72
CA ASP A 268 -5.63 6.14 0.69
C ASP A 268 -6.22 5.34 -0.47
N TYR A 269 -6.25 5.93 -1.66
CA TYR A 269 -7.00 5.41 -2.81
C TYR A 269 -6.09 4.56 -3.69
N PHE A 270 -6.43 3.29 -3.89
CA PHE A 270 -5.68 2.41 -4.76
C PHE A 270 -5.94 2.76 -6.23
N VAL A 271 -4.92 3.25 -6.92
CA VAL A 271 -5.04 3.72 -8.30
C VAL A 271 -4.56 2.72 -9.36
N GLY A 272 -4.07 1.54 -8.94
CA GLY A 272 -3.64 0.49 -9.85
C GLY A 272 -2.14 0.23 -9.80
N SER A 273 -1.56 -0.24 -10.90
CA SER A 273 -0.17 -0.67 -10.97
C SER A 273 0.60 0.08 -12.05
N GLY A 274 1.92 0.15 -11.90
CA GLY A 274 2.84 0.70 -12.88
C GLY A 274 3.01 2.23 -12.84
N GLN A 275 3.75 2.77 -13.81
CA GLN A 275 4.23 4.15 -13.80
C GLN A 275 3.11 5.19 -13.80
N ALA A 276 2.10 5.05 -14.66
CA ALA A 276 0.98 5.99 -14.75
C ALA A 276 0.18 6.06 -13.43
N ALA A 277 0.01 4.92 -12.75
CA ALA A 277 -0.60 4.87 -11.42
C ALA A 277 0.29 5.56 -10.38
N GLY A 278 1.62 5.37 -10.46
CA GLY A 278 2.59 6.04 -9.60
C GLY A 278 2.57 7.56 -9.75
N ASP A 279 2.49 8.05 -10.98
CA ASP A 279 2.41 9.48 -11.28
C ASP A 279 1.13 10.12 -10.72
N LEU A 280 0.01 9.41 -10.79
CA LEU A 280 -1.25 9.85 -10.19
C LEU A 280 -1.16 9.81 -8.66
N ALA A 281 -0.66 8.72 -8.09
CA ALA A 281 -0.52 8.56 -6.65
C ALA A 281 0.36 9.66 -6.04
N GLY A 282 1.48 9.96 -6.68
CA GLY A 282 2.42 10.99 -6.20
C GLY A 282 1.86 12.41 -6.18
N ARG A 283 0.78 12.68 -6.94
CA ARG A 283 0.15 14.01 -7.01
C ARG A 283 -1.15 14.12 -6.23
N LEU A 284 -1.80 12.99 -5.89
CA LEU A 284 -3.12 13.01 -5.27
C LEU A 284 -3.00 13.22 -3.77
N LYS A 285 -3.20 14.46 -3.35
CA LYS A 285 -3.31 14.89 -1.96
C LYS A 285 -4.33 16.00 -1.88
N GLN A 286 -5.56 15.69 -1.43
CA GLN A 286 -6.68 16.64 -1.51
C GLN A 286 -7.72 16.40 -0.40
N PRO A 287 -8.61 17.39 -0.15
CA PRO A 287 -9.67 17.25 0.84
C PRO A 287 -10.58 16.05 0.57
N LEU A 288 -11.09 15.44 1.64
CA LEU A 288 -11.94 14.26 1.60
C LEU A 288 -13.15 14.42 2.50
N GLN A 289 -14.30 14.02 1.99
CA GLN A 289 -15.48 13.70 2.77
C GLN A 289 -15.89 12.27 2.50
N MET A 290 -16.42 11.56 3.51
CA MET A 290 -16.73 10.14 3.43
C MET A 290 -18.10 9.85 4.05
N TRP A 291 -18.80 8.88 3.46
CA TRP A 291 -20.02 8.31 4.02
C TRP A 291 -19.89 6.78 3.99
N VAL A 292 -20.00 6.16 5.15
CA VAL A 292 -20.14 4.70 5.20
C VAL A 292 -21.57 4.33 4.84
N LEU A 293 -21.71 3.27 4.03
CA LEU A 293 -23.01 2.71 3.70
C LEU A 293 -23.26 1.50 4.58
N TRP A 294 -24.34 1.54 5.37
CA TRP A 294 -24.69 0.52 6.32
C TRP A 294 -26.08 -0.06 6.03
N PRO A 295 -26.36 -1.35 6.27
CA PRO A 295 -27.70 -1.92 6.16
C PRO A 295 -28.74 -1.13 6.95
N LYS A 296 -29.92 -0.91 6.33
CA LYS A 296 -31.10 -0.30 6.99
C LYS A 296 -31.73 -1.26 7.97
#